data_6a7401f418c08af47e9dbc27e73d5e74
#
_entry.id   6a7401f418c08af47e9dbc27e73d5e74
#
_cell.length_a   1.000
_cell.length_b   1.000
_cell.length_c   1.000
_cell.angle_alpha   90.00
_cell.angle_beta   90.00
_cell.angle_gamma   90.00
#
_symmetry.space_group_name_H-M   'P 1'
#
loop_
_entity.id
_entity.type
_entity.pdbx_description
1 polymer ?
#
loop_
_entity_poly.entity_id
_entity_poly.type
_entity_poly.pdbx_seq_one_letter_code
_entity_poly.pdbx_strand_id
1 'polypeptide(L)'
;GKYMAASDELRFRVRGTGGHGAMRKQLKDPVAAGAELLTRLLALNGEECVLSIGRVEAGGATNIVPDEIYMEGTLRTFDERERGIIHRRIEIIAADIDARHGVKTEVTIGRGYPCVVNDEILVMQATALAKAEQLKLEMLPRRTPAEDCGFYCKQYPSLFYRLGVG
;
A
#
# COMPACT_ATOMS: atom_id res chain seq x y z
N GLY A 1 -18.43 9.62 -6.88
CA GLY A 1 -17.42 9.80 -5.84
C GLY A 1 -16.51 8.59 -5.65
N LYS A 2 -15.48 8.70 -4.80
CA LYS A 2 -14.52 7.61 -4.50
C LYS A 2 -15.22 6.42 -3.86
N TYR A 3 -15.01 5.21 -4.41
CA TYR A 3 -15.69 4.01 -3.92
C TYR A 3 -14.74 2.89 -3.51
N MET A 4 -13.80 2.48 -4.37
CA MET A 4 -12.83 1.43 -4.05
C MET A 4 -11.40 1.94 -4.19
N ALA A 5 -10.50 1.41 -3.35
CA ALA A 5 -9.12 1.88 -3.29
C ALA A 5 -8.30 1.44 -4.51
N ALA A 6 -7.26 2.21 -4.81
CA ALA A 6 -6.14 1.75 -5.61
C ALA A 6 -5.37 0.66 -4.87
N SER A 7 -4.56 -0.11 -5.59
CA SER A 7 -3.78 -1.22 -5.04
C SER A 7 -2.37 -1.21 -5.59
N ASP A 8 -1.37 -1.24 -4.70
CA ASP A 8 0.02 -1.46 -5.06
C ASP A 8 0.62 -2.61 -4.27
N GLU A 9 1.58 -3.31 -4.88
CA GLU A 9 2.45 -4.25 -4.21
C GLU A 9 3.74 -3.55 -3.80
N LEU A 10 4.18 -3.77 -2.57
CA LEU A 10 5.41 -3.21 -2.03
C LEU A 10 6.40 -4.33 -1.74
N ARG A 11 7.66 -4.15 -2.16
CA ARG A 11 8.76 -5.03 -1.80
C ARG A 11 9.93 -4.19 -1.34
N PHE A 12 10.54 -4.62 -0.24
CA PHE A 12 11.70 -3.97 0.36
C PHE A 12 12.79 -5.00 0.59
N ARG A 13 14.01 -4.67 0.21
CA ARG A 13 15.18 -5.48 0.45
C ARG A 13 16.25 -4.61 1.10
N VAL A 14 16.50 -4.82 2.39
CA VAL A 14 17.48 -4.05 3.15
C VAL A 14 18.74 -4.91 3.30
N ARG A 15 19.83 -4.45 2.70
CA ARG A 15 21.15 -5.11 2.75
C ARG A 15 22.11 -4.34 3.63
N GLY A 16 22.82 -5.08 4.46
CA GLY A 16 23.82 -4.54 5.37
C GLY A 16 25.10 -5.39 5.40
N THR A 17 25.74 -5.41 6.55
CA THR A 17 26.85 -6.29 6.85
C THR A 17 26.51 -7.06 8.11
N GLY A 18 26.15 -8.33 7.95
CA GLY A 18 25.87 -9.25 9.04
C GLY A 18 27.13 -9.79 9.70
N GLY A 19 26.94 -10.78 10.58
CA GLY A 19 28.03 -11.43 11.29
C GLY A 19 27.68 -11.79 12.72
N HIS A 20 28.70 -12.12 13.51
CA HIS A 20 28.49 -12.52 14.89
C HIS A 20 27.93 -11.36 15.74
N GLY A 21 26.77 -11.56 16.40
CA GLY A 21 26.05 -10.53 17.13
C GLY A 21 26.83 -9.83 18.25
N ALA A 22 27.84 -10.51 18.84
CA ALA A 22 28.76 -9.92 19.81
C ALA A 22 29.73 -8.87 19.20
N MET A 23 29.91 -8.87 17.87
CA MET A 23 30.79 -7.96 17.14
C MET A 23 30.05 -6.73 16.61
N ARG A 24 29.08 -6.21 17.32
CA ARG A 24 28.11 -5.19 16.90
C ARG A 24 28.72 -3.97 16.20
N LYS A 25 29.91 -3.51 16.62
CA LYS A 25 30.58 -2.34 16.04
C LYS A 25 31.05 -2.56 14.58
N GLN A 26 31.13 -3.79 14.13
CA GLN A 26 31.55 -4.17 12.78
C GLN A 26 30.36 -4.42 11.84
N LEU A 27 29.14 -4.43 12.40
CA LEU A 27 27.93 -4.74 11.65
C LEU A 27 27.26 -3.46 11.13
N LYS A 28 26.64 -3.58 9.97
CA LYS A 28 25.59 -2.71 9.47
C LYS A 28 24.30 -3.52 9.49
N ASP A 29 23.65 -3.53 10.64
CA ASP A 29 22.59 -4.48 10.98
C ASP A 29 21.32 -4.23 10.15
N PRO A 30 21.01 -5.08 9.13
CA PRO A 30 19.82 -4.89 8.31
C PRO A 30 18.53 -5.26 9.06
N VAL A 31 18.61 -6.04 10.13
CA VAL A 31 17.42 -6.41 10.93
C VAL A 31 16.98 -5.19 11.75
N ALA A 32 17.91 -4.50 12.40
CA ALA A 32 17.62 -3.26 13.12
C ALA A 32 17.09 -2.16 12.16
N ALA A 33 17.73 -2.00 11.01
CA ALA A 33 17.31 -1.06 9.97
C ALA A 33 15.91 -1.39 9.42
N GLY A 34 15.65 -2.67 9.12
CA GLY A 34 14.36 -3.14 8.63
C GLY A 34 13.23 -3.01 9.66
N ALA A 35 13.50 -3.22 10.93
CA ALA A 35 12.52 -3.02 12.00
C ALA A 35 12.12 -1.54 12.12
N GLU A 36 13.08 -0.61 12.01
CA GLU A 36 12.78 0.82 11.99
C GLU A 36 12.03 1.22 10.72
N LEU A 37 12.45 0.72 9.53
CA LEU A 37 11.76 0.93 8.26
C LEU A 37 10.30 0.47 8.37
N LEU A 38 10.06 -0.75 8.83
CA LEU A 38 8.71 -1.31 9.03
C LEU A 38 7.85 -0.41 9.90
N THR A 39 8.36 0.02 11.04
CA THR A 39 7.63 0.89 11.98
C THR A 39 7.25 2.22 11.33
N ARG A 40 8.17 2.83 10.58
CA ARG A 40 7.92 4.12 9.90
C ARG A 40 6.99 3.98 8.71
N LEU A 41 7.03 2.85 7.99
CA LEU A 41 6.08 2.56 6.92
C LEU A 41 4.66 2.41 7.48
N LEU A 42 4.47 1.65 8.55
CA LEU A 42 3.17 1.47 9.19
C LEU A 42 2.60 2.78 9.77
N ALA A 43 3.44 3.73 10.15
CA ALA A 43 3.02 5.06 10.57
C ALA A 43 2.44 5.93 9.43
N LEU A 44 2.51 5.49 8.17
CA LEU A 44 1.84 6.13 7.04
C LEU A 44 0.33 5.85 6.97
N ASN A 45 -0.16 4.89 7.73
CA ASN A 45 -1.59 4.55 7.76
C ASN A 45 -2.45 5.73 8.22
N GLY A 46 -3.62 5.88 7.60
CA GLY A 46 -4.59 6.95 7.87
C GLY A 46 -5.89 6.70 7.10
N GLU A 47 -6.79 7.67 7.09
CA GLU A 47 -8.11 7.55 6.47
C GLU A 47 -8.06 7.31 4.95
N GLU A 48 -7.09 7.89 4.26
CA GLU A 48 -6.94 7.79 2.81
C GLU A 48 -5.87 6.76 2.38
N CYS A 49 -5.19 6.12 3.34
CA CYS A 49 -4.06 5.22 3.09
C CYS A 49 -4.09 4.02 4.04
N VAL A 50 -4.03 2.83 3.47
CA VAL A 50 -3.82 1.58 4.21
C VAL A 50 -2.57 0.89 3.67
N LEU A 51 -1.51 0.86 4.46
CA LEU A 51 -0.28 0.14 4.19
C LEU A 51 -0.16 -1.04 5.15
N SER A 52 0.08 -2.21 4.61
CA SER A 52 0.31 -3.41 5.40
C SER A 52 1.55 -4.16 4.91
N ILE A 53 2.29 -4.74 5.83
CA ILE A 53 3.39 -5.66 5.54
C ILE A 53 2.95 -7.04 6.00
N GLY A 54 2.81 -7.95 5.05
CA GLY A 54 2.31 -9.31 5.30
C GLY A 54 3.43 -10.36 5.39
N ARG A 55 4.66 -10.03 4.95
CA ARG A 55 5.81 -10.94 4.95
C ARG A 55 7.06 -10.21 5.40
N VAL A 56 7.78 -10.80 6.35
CA VAL A 56 9.09 -10.34 6.80
C VAL A 56 9.99 -11.56 6.93
N GLU A 57 11.12 -11.55 6.23
CA GLU A 57 12.08 -12.64 6.22
C GLU A 57 13.48 -12.13 6.52
N ALA A 58 14.13 -12.74 7.51
CA ALA A 58 15.53 -12.51 7.84
C ALA A 58 16.16 -13.88 8.14
N GLY A 59 17.03 -14.33 7.25
CA GLY A 59 17.82 -15.56 7.49
C GLY A 59 18.91 -15.26 8.51
N GLY A 60 19.22 -16.22 9.38
CA GLY A 60 20.26 -16.04 10.38
C GLY A 60 20.26 -17.18 11.40
N ALA A 61 21.03 -17.02 12.45
CA ALA A 61 21.02 -17.89 13.62
C ALA A 61 20.92 -17.04 14.88
N THR A 62 20.71 -17.68 16.04
CA THR A 62 20.51 -16.98 17.32
C THR A 62 21.62 -15.96 17.64
N ASN A 63 22.85 -16.25 17.20
CA ASN A 63 24.04 -15.42 17.43
C ASN A 63 24.62 -14.81 16.14
N ILE A 64 23.95 -14.93 15.00
CA ILE A 64 24.39 -14.42 13.69
C ILE A 64 23.34 -13.47 13.13
N VAL A 65 23.71 -12.22 12.95
CA VAL A 65 22.92 -11.22 12.23
C VAL A 65 23.06 -11.52 10.73
N PRO A 66 21.94 -11.62 9.96
CA PRO A 66 22.01 -11.85 8.50
C PRO A 66 22.51 -10.62 7.75
N ASP A 67 22.89 -10.80 6.48
CA ASP A 67 23.28 -9.70 5.59
C ASP A 67 22.10 -8.97 4.96
N GLU A 68 20.90 -9.53 5.04
CA GLU A 68 19.71 -9.02 4.39
C GLU A 68 18.43 -9.31 5.19
N ILE A 69 17.47 -8.37 5.09
CA ILE A 69 16.06 -8.59 5.43
C ILE A 69 15.20 -8.28 4.21
N TYR A 70 14.17 -9.09 3.99
CA TYR A 70 13.19 -8.93 2.94
C TYR A 70 11.80 -8.73 3.51
N MET A 71 11.03 -7.79 2.93
CA MET A 71 9.65 -7.51 3.35
C MET A 71 8.76 -7.36 2.13
N GLU A 72 7.52 -7.85 2.22
CA GLU A 72 6.46 -7.64 1.22
C GLU A 72 5.19 -7.11 1.88
N GLY A 73 4.51 -6.25 1.14
CA GLY A 73 3.27 -5.66 1.60
C GLY A 73 2.40 -5.10 0.50
N THR A 74 1.35 -4.43 0.89
CA THR A 74 0.43 -3.75 -0.01
C THR A 74 0.16 -2.33 0.44
N LEU A 75 -0.09 -1.46 -0.53
CA LEU A 75 -0.57 -0.10 -0.31
C LEU A 75 -1.94 0.06 -0.96
N ARG A 76 -2.89 0.61 -0.21
CA ARG A 76 -4.23 0.96 -0.66
C ARG A 76 -4.44 2.46 -0.46
N THR A 77 -4.90 3.17 -1.49
CA THR A 77 -5.19 4.61 -1.40
C THR A 77 -6.48 4.93 -2.12
N PHE A 78 -7.23 5.92 -1.64
CA PHE A 78 -8.49 6.35 -2.26
C PHE A 78 -8.32 7.55 -3.20
N ASP A 79 -7.07 7.94 -3.47
CA ASP A 79 -6.77 9.09 -4.32
C ASP A 79 -5.42 8.90 -5.03
N GLU A 80 -5.37 9.16 -6.33
CA GLU A 80 -4.16 8.97 -7.14
C GLU A 80 -3.06 10.01 -6.81
N ARG A 81 -3.44 11.21 -6.35
CA ARG A 81 -2.49 12.22 -5.89
C ARG A 81 -1.87 11.80 -4.57
N GLU A 82 -2.69 11.37 -3.61
CA GLU A 82 -2.22 10.82 -2.33
C GLU A 82 -1.34 9.59 -2.55
N ARG A 83 -1.74 8.68 -3.46
CA ARG A 83 -0.92 7.53 -3.87
C ARG A 83 0.49 7.96 -4.26
N GLY A 84 0.63 8.99 -5.11
CA GLY A 84 1.92 9.52 -5.52
C GLY A 84 2.71 10.18 -4.36
N ILE A 85 2.03 10.81 -3.42
CA ILE A 85 2.66 11.39 -2.21
C ILE A 85 3.20 10.27 -1.32
N ILE A 86 2.41 9.22 -1.08
CA ILE A 86 2.82 8.09 -0.25
C ILE A 86 4.01 7.34 -0.88
N HIS A 87 4.03 7.12 -2.20
CA HIS A 87 5.19 6.52 -2.88
C HIS A 87 6.47 7.30 -2.57
N ARG A 88 6.45 8.62 -2.74
CA ARG A 88 7.63 9.48 -2.44
C ARG A 88 8.02 9.42 -0.96
N ARG A 89 7.04 9.38 -0.05
CA ARG A 89 7.33 9.24 1.40
C ARG A 89 8.00 7.92 1.72
N ILE A 90 7.60 6.81 1.09
CA ILE A 90 8.25 5.50 1.23
C ILE A 90 9.72 5.59 0.81
N GLU A 91 10.00 6.19 -0.36
CA GLU A 91 11.36 6.36 -0.86
C GLU A 91 12.23 7.23 0.06
N ILE A 92 11.67 8.33 0.58
CA ILE A 92 12.35 9.22 1.54
C ILE A 92 12.66 8.47 2.85
N ILE A 93 11.71 7.70 3.36
CA ILE A 93 11.92 6.90 4.57
C ILE A 93 13.06 5.89 4.34
N ALA A 94 13.06 5.18 3.21
CA ALA A 94 14.10 4.21 2.88
C ALA A 94 15.48 4.87 2.80
N ALA A 95 15.59 6.03 2.14
CA ALA A 95 16.85 6.77 2.03
C ALA A 95 17.37 7.27 3.40
N ASP A 96 16.49 7.70 4.29
CA ASP A 96 16.87 8.10 5.65
C ASP A 96 17.35 6.90 6.49
N ILE A 97 16.70 5.75 6.36
CA ILE A 97 17.14 4.49 6.98
C ILE A 97 18.54 4.11 6.49
N ASP A 98 18.78 4.19 5.17
CA ASP A 98 20.10 3.91 4.59
C ASP A 98 21.19 4.79 5.20
N ALA A 99 20.94 6.10 5.30
CA ALA A 99 21.88 7.07 5.86
C ALA A 99 22.18 6.83 7.34
N ARG A 100 21.15 6.48 8.13
CA ARG A 100 21.27 6.30 9.58
C ARG A 100 21.93 4.98 9.99
N HIS A 101 21.65 3.91 9.27
CA HIS A 101 22.13 2.56 9.58
C HIS A 101 23.34 2.13 8.74
N GLY A 102 23.68 2.89 7.69
CA GLY A 102 24.74 2.54 6.74
C GLY A 102 24.41 1.30 5.90
N VAL A 103 23.15 1.00 5.72
CA VAL A 103 22.62 -0.10 4.91
C VAL A 103 22.24 0.36 3.51
N LYS A 104 21.75 -0.56 2.67
CA LYS A 104 21.21 -0.24 1.35
C LYS A 104 19.81 -0.85 1.22
N THR A 105 18.82 0.02 1.07
CA THR A 105 17.42 -0.37 0.88
C THR A 105 17.04 -0.28 -0.59
N GLU A 106 16.58 -1.39 -1.15
CA GLU A 106 15.96 -1.46 -2.46
C GLU A 106 14.45 -1.47 -2.28
N VAL A 107 13.76 -0.49 -2.88
CA VAL A 107 12.32 -0.34 -2.84
C VAL A 107 11.74 -0.65 -4.21
N THR A 108 10.80 -1.59 -4.28
CA THR A 108 10.04 -1.88 -5.50
C THR A 108 8.56 -1.64 -5.23
N ILE A 109 7.94 -0.77 -6.02
CA ILE A 109 6.52 -0.48 -5.98
C ILE A 109 5.89 -0.95 -7.27
N GLY A 110 5.19 -2.09 -7.22
CA GLY A 110 4.39 -2.61 -8.31
C GLY A 110 3.03 -1.92 -8.34
N ARG A 111 2.83 -0.98 -9.28
CA ARG A 111 1.53 -0.32 -9.44
C ARG A 111 0.49 -1.30 -9.96
N GLY A 112 -0.56 -1.51 -9.17
CA GLY A 112 -1.72 -2.28 -9.57
C GLY A 112 -2.91 -1.40 -9.95
N TYR A 113 -4.11 -1.81 -9.56
CA TYR A 113 -5.35 -1.14 -9.97
C TYR A 113 -5.45 0.30 -9.47
N PRO A 114 -5.97 1.23 -10.28
CA PRO A 114 -6.31 2.57 -9.84
C PRO A 114 -7.57 2.59 -8.98
N CYS A 115 -7.85 3.74 -8.35
CA CYS A 115 -9.10 3.95 -7.61
C CYS A 115 -10.33 3.82 -8.52
N VAL A 116 -11.39 3.21 -8.01
CA VAL A 116 -12.73 3.32 -8.60
C VAL A 116 -13.37 4.61 -8.12
N VAL A 117 -13.63 5.51 -9.06
CA VAL A 117 -14.31 6.78 -8.80
C VAL A 117 -15.57 6.84 -9.65
N ASN A 118 -16.72 6.72 -9.01
CA ASN A 118 -18.01 6.81 -9.69
C ASN A 118 -18.30 8.24 -10.13
N ASP A 119 -18.68 8.41 -11.38
CA ASP A 119 -19.15 9.68 -11.93
C ASP A 119 -20.44 10.13 -11.22
N GLU A 120 -20.50 11.38 -10.80
CA GLU A 120 -21.61 11.89 -9.99
C GLU A 120 -22.92 11.99 -10.80
N ILE A 121 -22.82 12.32 -12.08
CA ILE A 121 -24.00 12.41 -12.97
C ILE A 121 -24.58 11.02 -13.18
N LEU A 122 -23.74 10.04 -13.48
CA LEU A 122 -24.21 8.64 -13.65
C LEU A 122 -24.80 8.08 -12.35
N VAL A 123 -24.22 8.40 -11.19
CA VAL A 123 -24.79 8.02 -9.88
C VAL A 123 -26.18 8.61 -9.69
N MET A 124 -26.36 9.92 -9.99
CA MET A 124 -27.67 10.58 -9.88
C MET A 124 -28.69 9.95 -10.81
N GLN A 125 -28.34 9.72 -12.09
CA GLN A 125 -29.24 9.13 -13.08
C GLN A 125 -29.65 7.70 -12.68
N ALA A 126 -28.69 6.86 -12.33
CA ALA A 126 -28.95 5.49 -11.91
C ALA A 126 -29.82 5.43 -10.63
N THR A 127 -29.57 6.34 -9.67
CA THR A 127 -30.37 6.46 -8.45
C THR A 127 -31.82 6.86 -8.77
N ALA A 128 -32.02 7.82 -9.66
CA ALA A 128 -33.36 8.25 -10.07
C ALA A 128 -34.14 7.13 -10.78
N LEU A 129 -33.48 6.42 -11.69
CA LEU A 129 -34.06 5.26 -12.39
C LEU A 129 -34.45 4.14 -11.42
N ALA A 130 -33.55 3.76 -10.53
CA ALA A 130 -33.79 2.70 -9.56
C ALA A 130 -34.98 3.04 -8.62
N LYS A 131 -35.13 4.31 -8.24
CA LYS A 131 -36.29 4.78 -7.48
C LYS A 131 -37.60 4.70 -8.29
N ALA A 132 -37.56 5.08 -9.57
CA ALA A 132 -38.74 5.00 -10.44
C ALA A 132 -39.21 3.53 -10.63
N GLU A 133 -38.26 2.60 -10.71
CA GLU A 133 -38.51 1.17 -10.78
C GLU A 133 -38.78 0.49 -9.41
N GLN A 134 -38.90 1.29 -8.35
CA GLN A 134 -39.15 0.83 -6.98
C GLN A 134 -38.11 -0.17 -6.43
N LEU A 135 -36.87 -0.10 -6.91
CA LEU A 135 -35.77 -0.94 -6.43
C LEU A 135 -35.28 -0.45 -5.06
N LYS A 136 -34.96 -1.40 -4.18
CA LYS A 136 -34.30 -1.08 -2.91
C LYS A 136 -32.89 -0.61 -3.16
N LEU A 137 -32.58 0.62 -2.74
CA LEU A 137 -31.24 1.23 -2.84
C LEU A 137 -30.57 1.32 -1.49
N GLU A 138 -29.28 1.06 -1.48
CA GLU A 138 -28.42 1.26 -0.32
C GLU A 138 -27.14 2.01 -0.75
N MET A 139 -26.78 3.07 -0.02
CA MET A 139 -25.53 3.80 -0.22
C MET A 139 -24.42 3.07 0.55
N LEU A 140 -23.47 2.52 -0.18
CA LEU A 140 -22.37 1.75 0.39
C LEU A 140 -21.21 2.65 0.79
N PRO A 141 -20.51 2.38 1.91
CA PRO A 141 -19.30 3.08 2.30
C PRO A 141 -18.14 2.76 1.34
N ARG A 142 -17.10 3.58 1.39
CA ARG A 142 -15.83 3.29 0.69
C ARG A 142 -15.26 1.95 1.12
N ARG A 143 -14.57 1.25 0.21
CA ARG A 143 -14.00 -0.08 0.43
C ARG A 143 -12.53 -0.13 0.02
N THR A 144 -11.74 -0.80 0.84
CA THR A 144 -10.30 -1.00 0.61
C THR A 144 -9.90 -2.03 -0.46
N PRO A 145 -10.72 -3.07 -0.79
CA PRO A 145 -10.42 -3.89 -1.96
C PRO A 145 -10.35 -3.05 -3.24
N ALA A 146 -9.49 -3.48 -4.18
CA ALA A 146 -9.34 -2.85 -5.48
C ALA A 146 -10.11 -3.62 -6.55
N GLU A 147 -10.44 -2.93 -7.65
CA GLU A 147 -11.17 -3.48 -8.81
C GLU A 147 -10.57 -2.95 -10.12
N ASP A 148 -10.61 -3.77 -11.16
CA ASP A 148 -10.13 -3.40 -12.49
C ASP A 148 -10.97 -2.29 -13.15
N CYS A 149 -12.23 -2.13 -12.72
CA CYS A 149 -13.09 -1.01 -13.11
C CYS A 149 -12.41 0.36 -12.92
N GLY A 150 -11.43 0.48 -12.02
CA GLY A 150 -10.63 1.68 -11.85
C GLY A 150 -9.93 2.13 -13.13
N PHE A 151 -9.56 1.22 -14.05
CA PHE A 151 -8.98 1.60 -15.35
C PHE A 151 -10.00 2.26 -16.26
N TYR A 152 -11.25 1.82 -16.26
CA TYR A 152 -12.34 2.45 -17.02
C TYR A 152 -12.65 3.84 -16.46
N CYS A 153 -12.69 4.00 -15.13
CA CYS A 153 -12.92 5.29 -14.48
C CYS A 153 -11.89 6.37 -14.85
N LYS A 154 -10.68 5.98 -15.30
CA LYS A 154 -9.66 6.93 -15.77
C LYS A 154 -9.91 7.44 -17.20
N GLN A 155 -10.66 6.71 -17.99
CA GLN A 155 -10.85 7.01 -19.42
C GLN A 155 -12.26 7.50 -19.74
N TYR A 156 -13.25 7.07 -18.96
CA TYR A 156 -14.66 7.34 -19.20
C TYR A 156 -15.39 7.66 -17.92
N PRO A 157 -16.44 8.51 -17.95
CA PRO A 157 -17.42 8.57 -16.88
C PRO A 157 -17.95 7.16 -16.61
N SER A 158 -17.81 6.67 -15.41
CA SER A 158 -18.10 5.28 -15.07
C SER A 158 -18.92 5.17 -13.79
N LEU A 159 -19.73 4.13 -13.71
CA LEU A 159 -20.51 3.79 -12.54
C LEU A 159 -20.28 2.31 -12.19
N PHE A 160 -19.72 2.08 -11.03
CA PHE A 160 -19.60 0.75 -10.43
C PHE A 160 -20.58 0.65 -9.27
N TYR A 161 -21.44 -0.36 -9.31
CA TYR A 161 -22.44 -0.64 -8.26
C TYR A 161 -22.47 -2.14 -7.95
N ARG A 162 -23.14 -2.51 -6.87
CA ARG A 162 -23.37 -3.89 -6.49
C ARG A 162 -24.84 -4.25 -6.64
N LEU A 163 -25.11 -5.41 -7.19
CA LEU A 163 -26.42 -6.00 -7.25
C LEU A 163 -26.52 -7.05 -6.14
N GLY A 164 -27.51 -6.89 -5.26
CA GLY A 164 -27.85 -7.92 -4.28
C GLY A 164 -28.57 -9.08 -4.97
N VAL A 165 -28.16 -10.30 -4.66
CA VAL A 165 -28.72 -11.53 -5.25
C VAL A 165 -29.36 -12.47 -4.22
N GLY A 166 -29.58 -11.99 -3.01
CA GLY A 166 -30.18 -12.75 -1.89
C GLY A 166 -29.15 -13.21 -0.88
#